data_498d1c1eccfa32e15a62806f579beac0
#
_entry.id   498d1c1eccfa32e15a62806f579beac0
#
_cell.length_a   1.000
_cell.length_b   1.000
_cell.length_c   1.000
_cell.angle_alpha   90.00
_cell.angle_beta   90.00
_cell.angle_gamma   90.00
#
_symmetry.space_group_name_H-M   'P 1'
#
loop_
_entity.id
_entity.type
_entity.pdbx_description
1 polymer ?
#
loop_
_entity_poly.entity_id
_entity_poly.type
_entity_poly.pdbx_seq_one_letter_code
_entity_poly.pdbx_strand_id
1 'polypeptide(L)' 'MIKMELTDEYYTIQEVADKLKVAYLTVYRWVRAGKLKAKKAGKQYRITRSELTHFLERM' A
#
# COMPACT_ATOMS: atom_id res chain seq x y z
N MET A 1 -28.16 -4.71 -5.33
CA MET A 1 -27.10 -5.12 -4.92
C MET A 1 -26.16 -4.07 -4.79
N ILE A 2 -25.46 -4.07 -3.88
CA ILE A 2 -24.59 -3.20 -3.70
C ILE A 2 -23.41 -3.50 -4.24
N LYS A 3 -22.89 -2.78 -4.93
CA LYS A 3 -21.82 -3.06 -5.38
C LYS A 3 -20.82 -2.40 -4.65
N MET A 4 -19.93 -3.03 -4.20
CA MET A 4 -18.91 -2.54 -3.61
C MET A 4 -18.08 -1.97 -4.59
N GLU A 5 -18.07 -0.78 -4.75
CA GLU A 5 -17.30 -0.25 -5.69
C GLU A 5 -16.04 0.09 -5.12
N LEU A 6 -15.01 -0.54 -5.41
CA LEU A 6 -13.71 -0.22 -4.96
C LEU A 6 -13.09 0.56 -6.05
N THR A 7 -13.17 1.83 -5.97
CA THR A 7 -12.62 2.65 -7.04
C THR A 7 -11.10 2.63 -7.02
N ASP A 8 -10.48 2.26 -5.90
CA ASP A 8 -9.04 2.15 -5.86
C ASP A 8 -8.66 0.71 -5.74
N GLU A 9 -7.57 0.34 -6.35
CA GLU A 9 -7.07 -0.98 -6.19
C GLU A 9 -6.28 -1.00 -4.91
N TYR A 10 -6.18 -2.17 -4.31
CA TYR A 10 -5.41 -2.32 -3.10
C TYR A 10 -4.22 -3.23 -3.40
N TYR A 11 -3.11 -2.91 -2.78
CA TYR A 11 -1.92 -3.72 -2.92
C TYR A 11 -1.46 -4.17 -1.55
N THR A 12 -0.86 -5.34 -1.50
CA THR A 12 -0.24 -5.80 -0.26
C THR A 12 1.17 -5.22 -0.21
N ILE A 13 1.82 -5.32 0.94
CA ILE A 13 3.19 -4.86 1.06
C ILE A 13 4.08 -5.58 0.06
N GLN A 14 3.86 -6.90 -0.11
CA GLN A 14 4.67 -7.66 -1.03
C GLN A 14 4.49 -7.17 -2.47
N GLU A 15 3.26 -6.86 -2.82
CA GLU A 15 3.00 -6.37 -4.16
C GLU A 15 3.65 -5.02 -4.41
N VAL A 16 3.65 -4.15 -3.40
CA VAL A 16 4.29 -2.86 -3.55
C VAL A 16 5.81 -3.05 -3.66
N ALA A 17 6.36 -3.96 -2.85
CA ALA A 17 7.78 -4.23 -2.91
C ALA A 17 8.18 -4.73 -4.29
N ASP A 18 7.36 -5.61 -4.85
CA ASP A 18 7.63 -6.14 -6.18
C ASP A 18 7.54 -5.05 -7.25
N LYS A 19 6.55 -4.18 -7.14
CA LYS A 19 6.40 -3.13 -8.12
C LYS A 19 7.55 -2.16 -8.08
N LEU A 20 8.04 -1.84 -6.90
CA LEU A 20 9.10 -0.88 -6.76
C LEU A 20 10.47 -1.53 -6.77
N LYS A 21 10.49 -2.87 -6.82
CA LYS A 21 11.74 -3.61 -6.85
C LYS A 21 12.61 -3.32 -5.64
N VAL A 22 11.98 -3.33 -4.47
CA VAL A 22 12.70 -3.18 -3.23
C VAL A 22 12.32 -4.33 -2.32
N ALA A 23 13.01 -4.46 -1.20
CA ALA A 23 12.74 -5.55 -0.28
C ALA A 23 11.43 -5.34 0.45
N TYR A 24 10.77 -6.42 0.81
CA TYR A 24 9.54 -6.37 1.58
C TYR A 24 9.76 -5.55 2.85
N LEU A 25 10.83 -5.77 3.56
CA LEU A 25 11.07 -5.08 4.81
C LEU A 25 11.18 -3.57 4.62
N THR A 26 11.67 -3.15 3.48
CA THR A 26 11.78 -1.73 3.20
C THR A 26 10.39 -1.09 3.17
N VAL A 27 9.46 -1.74 2.46
CA VAL A 27 8.10 -1.22 2.38
C VAL A 27 7.44 -1.29 3.75
N TYR A 28 7.65 -2.39 4.45
CA TYR A 28 7.06 -2.57 5.77
C TYR A 28 7.50 -1.44 6.69
N ARG A 29 8.76 -1.05 6.63
CA ARG A 29 9.26 0.03 7.46
C ARG A 29 8.63 1.37 7.09
N TRP A 30 8.41 1.60 5.80
CA TRP A 30 7.76 2.82 5.37
C TRP A 30 6.34 2.90 5.96
N VAL A 31 5.65 1.78 5.97
CA VAL A 31 4.30 1.74 6.51
C VAL A 31 4.33 1.97 8.01
N ARG A 32 5.26 1.30 8.70
CA ARG A 32 5.33 1.44 10.15
C ARG A 32 5.74 2.84 10.56
N ALA A 33 6.53 3.50 9.75
CA ALA A 33 6.97 4.85 10.06
C ALA A 33 5.95 5.91 9.67
N GLY A 34 4.86 5.50 9.06
CA GLY A 34 3.83 6.45 8.64
C GLY A 34 4.14 7.17 7.37
N LYS A 35 5.21 6.77 6.67
CA LYS A 35 5.53 7.44 5.43
C LYS A 35 4.66 6.98 4.29
N LEU A 36 4.27 5.71 4.30
CA LEU A 36 3.40 5.18 3.29
C LEU A 36 2.13 4.75 4.01
N LYS A 37 1.03 5.41 3.74
CA LYS A 37 -0.20 5.11 4.45
C LYS A 37 -0.80 3.80 4.00
N ALA A 38 -1.27 3.03 4.95
CA ALA A 38 -1.86 1.75 4.66
C ALA A 38 -2.95 1.47 5.68
N LYS A 39 -3.91 0.64 5.30
CA LYS A 39 -4.95 0.25 6.22
C LYS A 39 -4.68 -1.16 6.64
N LYS A 40 -4.92 -1.45 7.91
CA LYS A 40 -4.73 -2.80 8.39
C LYS A 40 -6.00 -3.56 8.20
N ALA A 41 -5.94 -4.64 7.48
CA ALA A 41 -7.10 -5.47 7.26
C ALA A 41 -6.75 -6.85 7.78
N GLY A 42 -7.23 -7.16 8.97
CA GLY A 42 -6.87 -8.41 9.60
C GLY A 42 -5.40 -8.40 9.93
N LYS A 43 -4.66 -9.35 9.40
CA LYS A 43 -3.26 -9.42 9.68
C LYS A 43 -2.40 -8.83 8.58
N GLN A 44 -3.03 -8.24 7.58
CA GLN A 44 -2.29 -7.70 6.49
C GLN A 44 -2.54 -6.23 6.32
N TYR A 45 -1.59 -5.54 5.72
CA TYR A 45 -1.78 -4.16 5.39
C TYR A 45 -2.27 -4.05 3.94
N ARG A 46 -3.11 -3.07 3.69
CA ARG A 46 -3.60 -2.82 2.35
C ARG A 46 -3.29 -1.39 2.00
N ILE A 47 -2.64 -1.20 0.87
CA ILE A 47 -2.20 0.11 0.43
C ILE A 47 -2.98 0.45 -0.81
N THR A 48 -3.72 1.54 -0.80
CA THR A 48 -4.50 1.90 -1.97
C THR A 48 -3.59 2.45 -3.04
N ARG A 49 -4.05 2.36 -4.27
CA ARG A 49 -3.29 2.89 -5.36
C ARG A 49 -3.05 4.39 -5.18
N SER A 50 -4.04 5.11 -4.66
CA SER A 50 -3.91 6.54 -4.43
C SER A 50 -2.80 6.83 -3.44
N GLU A 51 -2.75 6.06 -2.35
CA GLU A 51 -1.73 6.31 -1.35
C GLU A 51 -0.34 5.99 -1.90
N LEU A 52 -0.24 4.95 -2.69
CA LEU A 52 1.03 4.60 -3.28
C LEU A 52 1.48 5.70 -4.24
N THR A 53 0.56 6.21 -5.05
CA THR A 53 0.88 7.27 -5.99
C THR A 53 1.37 8.51 -5.25
N HIS A 54 0.67 8.90 -4.17
CA HIS A 54 1.07 10.06 -3.40
C HIS A 54 2.46 9.86 -2.79
N PHE A 55 2.73 8.66 -2.31
CA PHE A 55 4.02 8.38 -1.71
C PHE A 55 5.13 8.55 -2.75
N LEU A 56 4.91 8.01 -3.94
CA LEU A 56 5.92 8.10 -4.98
C LEU A 56 6.13 9.53 -5.45
N GLU A 57 5.09 10.31 -5.45
CA GLU A 57 5.21 11.69 -5.89
C GLU A 57 5.98 12.53 -4.89
N ARG A 58 6.03 12.10 -3.64
CA ARG A 58 6.75 12.87 -2.65
C ARG A 58 8.16 12.38 -2.43
N MET A 59 8.57 11.37 -3.11
CA MET A 59 9.92 10.85 -2.91
C MET A 59 10.95 11.77 -3.52
#